data_fc685570f403dac46e5f8fdcd0e9a301
#
_entry.id   fc685570f403dac46e5f8fdcd0e9a301
#
_cell.length_a   1.000
_cell.length_b   1.000
_cell.length_c   1.000
_cell.angle_alpha   90.00
_cell.angle_beta   90.00
_cell.angle_gamma   90.00
#
_symmetry.space_group_name_H-M   'P 1'
#
loop_
_entity.id
_entity.type
_entity.pdbx_description
1 polymer ?
#
loop_
_entity_poly.entity_id
_entity_poly.type
_entity_poly.pdbx_seq_one_letter_code
_entity_poly.pdbx_strand_id
1 'polypeptide(L)'
;MSNRINGLPGYPTGQSWSPRKIRRGNQPPIYLDGGVVIDGTNSGDATNTGYPHVLQPGKIMVKAASGGLYRNFIIGKTTAAYVDNDTTLTVGAATATEVARLIAAAGAAVSLALIGPPSAAGTVAATAISVTAASGTTLTIADLNLAKVSDSLIALPAAGYTAGSFCIVDDDDFINLADETNARANQPFPRPLIGGTLDTSQLLDWPADSSTVTYLKGLLNAAGGMSNFRFDDPA
;
A
#
# COMPACT_ATOMS: atom_id res chain seq x y z
N MET A 1 0.24 11.43 24.10
CA MET A 1 1.06 12.64 23.89
C MET A 1 1.03 12.93 22.40
N SER A 2 0.60 14.12 21.99
CA SER A 2 0.55 14.49 20.57
C SER A 2 1.99 14.82 20.13
N ASN A 3 2.60 14.00 19.31
CA ASN A 3 3.89 14.31 18.68
C ASN A 3 3.66 15.43 17.64
N ARG A 4 3.70 16.66 18.13
CA ARG A 4 3.72 17.83 17.27
C ARG A 4 5.17 18.09 16.85
N ILE A 5 5.53 17.71 15.65
CA ILE A 5 6.76 18.18 15.02
C ILE A 5 6.43 19.56 14.43
N ASN A 6 6.37 20.56 15.29
CA ASN A 6 6.21 21.93 14.88
C ASN A 6 7.59 22.50 14.52
N GLY A 7 7.75 22.98 13.32
CA GLY A 7 8.84 23.86 12.94
C GLY A 7 10.03 23.24 12.23
N LEU A 8 9.94 22.02 11.73
CA LEU A 8 10.95 21.53 10.79
C LEU A 8 10.62 22.01 9.36
N PRO A 9 11.60 22.52 8.59
CA PRO A 9 11.41 22.85 7.20
C PRO A 9 10.83 21.65 6.41
N GLY A 10 9.78 21.90 5.61
CA GLY A 10 9.09 20.85 4.84
C GLY A 10 7.96 20.12 5.56
N TYR A 11 7.69 20.40 6.83
CA TYR A 11 6.54 19.84 7.54
C TYR A 11 5.39 20.85 7.59
N PRO A 12 4.20 20.52 7.07
CA PRO A 12 3.04 21.39 7.20
C PRO A 12 2.71 21.59 8.68
N THR A 13 2.62 22.84 9.10
CA THR A 13 2.14 23.17 10.45
C THR A 13 0.68 22.78 10.58
N GLY A 14 0.36 21.93 11.57
CA GLY A 14 -1.02 21.55 11.87
C GLY A 14 -1.45 20.15 11.43
N GLN A 15 -0.57 19.33 10.90
CA GLN A 15 -0.88 17.92 10.68
C GLN A 15 -1.12 17.20 12.01
N SER A 16 -2.33 16.69 12.19
CA SER A 16 -2.61 15.68 13.21
C SER A 16 -2.84 14.34 12.51
N TRP A 17 -2.00 13.37 12.77
CA TRP A 17 -2.32 11.98 12.48
C TRP A 17 -2.66 11.27 13.78
N SER A 18 -3.54 10.31 13.69
CA SER A 18 -3.81 9.43 14.82
C SER A 18 -2.64 8.46 14.95
N PRO A 19 -1.93 8.42 16.08
CA PRO A 19 -0.93 7.41 16.31
C PRO A 19 -1.58 6.03 16.23
N ARG A 20 -0.99 5.13 15.47
CA ARG A 20 -1.44 3.74 15.32
C ARG A 20 -0.46 2.85 16.04
N LYS A 21 -0.93 1.91 16.82
CA LYS A 21 -0.11 0.87 17.43
C LYS A 21 -0.17 -0.38 16.56
N ILE A 22 0.66 -0.45 15.55
CA ILE A 22 0.73 -1.59 14.64
C ILE A 22 1.47 -2.79 15.23
N ARG A 23 2.28 -2.58 16.27
CA ARG A 23 3.00 -3.65 16.96
C ARG A 23 2.19 -4.18 18.13
N ARG A 24 2.12 -5.51 18.26
CA ARG A 24 1.53 -6.21 19.39
C ARG A 24 2.48 -7.24 20.00
N GLY A 25 2.21 -7.57 21.28
CA GLY A 25 2.94 -8.62 22.00
C GLY A 25 4.33 -8.22 22.46
N ASN A 26 5.05 -9.20 23.00
CA ASN A 26 6.37 -9.02 23.63
C ASN A 26 7.54 -9.34 22.69
N GLN A 27 7.29 -9.58 21.41
CA GLN A 27 8.36 -9.82 20.45
C GLN A 27 9.04 -8.51 20.06
N PRO A 28 10.37 -8.43 20.15
CA PRO A 28 11.08 -7.25 19.72
C PRO A 28 10.85 -7.02 18.21
N PRO A 29 10.65 -5.77 17.79
CA PRO A 29 10.60 -5.44 16.37
C PRO A 29 11.94 -5.70 15.70
N ILE A 30 11.90 -6.12 14.45
CA ILE A 30 13.09 -6.29 13.61
C ILE A 30 13.10 -5.18 12.58
N TYR A 31 14.14 -4.38 12.57
CA TYR A 31 14.35 -3.31 11.60
C TYR A 31 15.45 -3.68 10.62
N LEU A 32 15.35 -3.16 9.41
CA LEU A 32 16.42 -3.31 8.42
C LEU A 32 17.52 -2.29 8.71
N ASP A 33 18.71 -2.80 9.00
CA ASP A 33 19.90 -1.97 9.17
C ASP A 33 20.26 -1.24 7.86
N GLY A 34 20.65 0.03 7.99
CA GLY A 34 20.97 0.88 6.84
C GLY A 34 19.77 1.53 6.17
N GLY A 35 18.55 1.17 6.58
CA GLY A 35 17.34 1.77 6.06
C GLY A 35 17.03 1.43 4.59
N VAL A 36 16.07 2.13 4.02
CA VAL A 36 15.66 2.01 2.62
C VAL A 36 15.41 3.40 2.04
N VAL A 37 15.27 3.48 0.72
CA VAL A 37 14.81 4.70 0.04
C VAL A 37 13.43 4.44 -0.55
N ILE A 38 12.49 5.31 -0.22
CA ILE A 38 11.13 5.27 -0.76
C ILE A 38 11.08 6.06 -2.07
N ASP A 39 10.49 5.45 -3.09
CA ASP A 39 10.19 6.09 -4.38
C ASP A 39 9.02 7.07 -4.20
N GLY A 40 9.31 8.34 -4.04
CA GLY A 40 8.29 9.37 -3.82
C GLY A 40 7.38 9.58 -5.03
N THR A 41 7.90 9.39 -6.24
CA THR A 41 7.10 9.53 -7.47
C THR A 41 6.00 8.46 -7.56
N ASN A 42 6.32 7.23 -7.16
CA ASN A 42 5.42 6.09 -7.28
C ASN A 42 4.80 5.66 -5.94
N SER A 43 4.90 6.49 -4.91
CA SER A 43 4.31 6.22 -3.59
C SER A 43 3.40 7.34 -3.12
N GLY A 44 2.44 7.00 -2.29
CA GLY A 44 1.54 7.94 -1.65
C GLY A 44 0.57 7.22 -0.71
N ASP A 45 -0.10 7.98 0.13
CA ASP A 45 -1.11 7.47 1.04
C ASP A 45 -2.47 8.10 0.72
N ALA A 46 -3.24 7.39 -0.11
CA ALA A 46 -4.57 7.82 -0.51
C ALA A 46 -5.53 7.98 0.69
N THR A 47 -5.26 7.29 1.81
CA THR A 47 -6.10 7.36 3.01
C THR A 47 -5.81 8.61 3.84
N ASN A 48 -4.66 9.26 3.63
CA ASN A 48 -4.29 10.49 4.31
C ASN A 48 -4.90 11.71 3.60
N THR A 49 -6.17 11.96 3.87
CA THR A 49 -6.92 13.05 3.24
C THR A 49 -6.28 14.41 3.52
N GLY A 50 -6.00 15.17 2.47
CA GLY A 50 -5.31 16.47 2.53
C GLY A 50 -3.79 16.39 2.47
N TYR A 51 -3.20 15.23 2.81
CA TYR A 51 -1.75 15.05 2.81
C TYR A 51 -1.33 13.70 2.20
N PRO A 52 -1.71 13.41 0.96
CA PRO A 52 -1.45 12.09 0.34
C PRO A 52 0.04 11.84 0.06
N HIS A 53 0.90 12.83 0.27
CA HIS A 53 2.36 12.71 0.19
C HIS A 53 2.99 12.26 1.52
N VAL A 54 2.21 12.12 2.59
CA VAL A 54 2.71 11.65 3.90
C VAL A 54 2.23 10.23 4.13
N LEU A 55 3.18 9.29 4.14
CA LEU A 55 2.91 7.89 4.47
C LEU A 55 2.75 7.75 5.97
N GLN A 56 1.63 7.18 6.40
CA GLN A 56 1.27 6.98 7.80
C GLN A 56 1.74 5.63 8.33
N PRO A 57 1.81 5.45 9.67
CA PRO A 57 2.02 4.14 10.29
C PRO A 57 1.03 3.10 9.78
N GLY A 58 1.50 1.88 9.59
CA GLY A 58 0.72 0.76 9.06
C GLY A 58 0.70 0.67 7.52
N LYS A 59 1.35 1.60 6.80
CA LYS A 59 1.49 1.49 5.34
C LYS A 59 2.50 0.40 4.98
N ILE A 60 2.09 -0.51 4.11
CA ILE A 60 2.92 -1.62 3.64
C ILE A 60 3.68 -1.16 2.40
N MET A 61 4.99 -1.25 2.48
CA MET A 61 5.91 -0.91 1.40
C MET A 61 6.59 -2.17 0.89
N VAL A 62 6.93 -2.20 -0.39
CA VAL A 62 7.61 -3.33 -1.01
C VAL A 62 8.76 -2.85 -1.90
N LYS A 63 9.83 -3.64 -1.92
CA LYS A 63 10.98 -3.37 -2.79
C LYS A 63 10.59 -3.56 -4.25
N ALA A 64 10.78 -2.54 -5.07
CA ALA A 64 10.59 -2.64 -6.51
C ALA A 64 11.53 -3.70 -7.11
N ALA A 65 11.06 -4.41 -8.12
CA ALA A 65 11.84 -5.45 -8.82
C ALA A 65 13.10 -4.87 -9.51
N SER A 66 13.08 -3.58 -9.85
CA SER A 66 14.21 -2.87 -10.42
C SER A 66 14.48 -1.59 -9.64
N GLY A 67 15.75 -1.13 -9.63
CA GLY A 67 16.16 0.14 -9.02
C GLY A 67 16.32 0.13 -7.51
N GLY A 68 15.88 -0.92 -6.80
CA GLY A 68 16.10 -1.08 -5.36
C GLY A 68 15.26 -0.17 -4.45
N LEU A 69 14.43 0.71 -5.00
CA LEU A 69 13.55 1.59 -4.26
C LEU A 69 12.35 0.85 -3.70
N TYR A 70 11.79 1.35 -2.60
CA TYR A 70 10.56 0.82 -2.03
C TYR A 70 9.35 1.66 -2.45
N ARG A 71 8.22 1.01 -2.67
CA ARG A 71 6.96 1.61 -3.12
C ARG A 71 5.81 1.12 -2.28
N ASN A 72 4.69 1.85 -2.27
CA ASN A 72 3.45 1.32 -1.74
C ASN A 72 3.11 -0.01 -2.41
N PHE A 73 2.83 -1.03 -1.59
CA PHE A 73 2.32 -2.29 -2.11
C PHE A 73 0.83 -2.19 -2.42
N ILE A 74 0.02 -1.83 -1.42
CA ILE A 74 -1.42 -1.65 -1.56
C ILE A 74 -1.70 -0.16 -1.82
N ILE A 75 -2.41 0.11 -2.92
CA ILE A 75 -2.81 1.47 -3.33
C ILE A 75 -4.20 1.80 -2.79
N GLY A 76 -5.08 0.80 -2.71
CA GLY A 76 -6.42 0.92 -2.19
C GLY A 76 -7.24 -0.33 -2.42
N LYS A 77 -8.57 -0.20 -2.36
CA LYS A 77 -9.52 -1.30 -2.50
C LYS A 77 -10.67 -0.96 -3.44
N THR A 78 -11.29 -2.00 -4.01
CA THR A 78 -12.59 -1.85 -4.69
C THR A 78 -13.70 -1.67 -3.65
N THR A 79 -14.67 -0.83 -3.96
CA THR A 79 -15.86 -0.60 -3.12
C THR A 79 -17.09 -1.35 -3.62
N ALA A 80 -17.02 -1.95 -4.81
CA ALA A 80 -18.04 -2.82 -5.38
C ALA A 80 -17.38 -4.07 -5.98
N ALA A 81 -18.18 -5.12 -6.17
CA ALA A 81 -17.75 -6.29 -6.92
C ALA A 81 -17.47 -5.93 -8.37
N TYR A 82 -16.48 -6.56 -8.98
CA TYR A 82 -16.22 -6.50 -10.40
C TYR A 82 -16.96 -7.65 -11.09
N VAL A 83 -17.74 -7.30 -12.10
CA VAL A 83 -18.50 -8.27 -12.91
C VAL A 83 -17.72 -8.55 -14.19
N ASP A 84 -17.79 -9.80 -14.66
CA ASP A 84 -17.23 -10.20 -15.94
C ASP A 84 -17.77 -9.34 -17.09
N ASN A 85 -16.93 -8.97 -18.02
CA ASN A 85 -17.16 -8.02 -19.11
C ASN A 85 -17.27 -6.54 -18.72
N ASP A 86 -17.07 -6.17 -17.46
CA ASP A 86 -16.94 -4.77 -17.09
C ASP A 86 -15.57 -4.20 -17.54
N THR A 87 -15.58 -2.95 -17.98
CA THR A 87 -14.37 -2.19 -18.32
C THR A 87 -14.01 -1.17 -17.25
N THR A 88 -14.68 -1.25 -16.10
CA THR A 88 -14.50 -0.30 -15.00
C THR A 88 -14.45 -1.01 -13.65
N LEU A 89 -13.59 -0.50 -12.76
CA LEU A 89 -13.56 -0.87 -11.34
C LEU A 89 -14.06 0.29 -10.49
N THR A 90 -14.95 0.01 -9.55
CA THR A 90 -15.41 1.01 -8.58
C THR A 90 -14.51 0.97 -7.34
N VAL A 91 -13.92 2.12 -7.00
CA VAL A 91 -12.98 2.31 -5.89
C VAL A 91 -13.36 3.52 -5.04
N GLY A 92 -12.70 3.73 -3.91
CA GLY A 92 -12.83 4.99 -3.18
C GLY A 92 -12.23 6.17 -3.95
N ALA A 93 -12.77 7.38 -3.75
CA ALA A 93 -12.29 8.60 -4.43
C ALA A 93 -10.79 8.85 -4.20
N ALA A 94 -10.28 8.58 -2.99
CA ALA A 94 -8.87 8.70 -2.65
C ALA A 94 -8.01 7.74 -3.49
N THR A 95 -8.43 6.48 -3.62
CA THR A 95 -7.75 5.48 -4.47
C THR A 95 -7.73 5.91 -5.93
N ALA A 96 -8.88 6.39 -6.46
CA ALA A 96 -8.94 6.89 -7.83
C ALA A 96 -8.00 8.08 -8.07
N THR A 97 -7.94 9.01 -7.12
CA THR A 97 -7.02 10.16 -7.17
C THR A 97 -5.56 9.72 -7.20
N GLU A 98 -5.18 8.75 -6.37
CA GLU A 98 -3.80 8.25 -6.34
C GLU A 98 -3.44 7.50 -7.63
N VAL A 99 -4.36 6.70 -8.17
CA VAL A 99 -4.15 6.01 -9.46
C VAL A 99 -4.07 7.02 -10.61
N ALA A 100 -4.91 8.07 -10.62
CA ALA A 100 -4.82 9.14 -11.62
C ALA A 100 -3.44 9.83 -11.58
N ARG A 101 -2.90 10.07 -10.38
CA ARG A 101 -1.56 10.61 -10.19
C ARG A 101 -0.48 9.67 -10.74
N LEU A 102 -0.59 8.37 -10.50
CA LEU A 102 0.34 7.38 -11.06
C LEU A 102 0.32 7.36 -12.59
N ILE A 103 -0.87 7.44 -13.20
CA ILE A 103 -1.04 7.53 -14.65
C ILE A 103 -0.38 8.82 -15.18
N ALA A 104 -0.62 9.95 -14.52
CA ALA A 104 -0.02 11.22 -14.91
C ALA A 104 1.52 11.19 -14.81
N ALA A 105 2.06 10.60 -13.75
CA ALA A 105 3.51 10.45 -13.55
C ALA A 105 4.14 9.52 -14.59
N ALA A 106 3.45 8.46 -14.98
CA ALA A 106 3.92 7.52 -16.00
C ALA A 106 3.76 8.05 -17.43
N GLY A 107 2.87 9.03 -17.65
CA GLY A 107 2.49 9.51 -18.99
C GLY A 107 1.78 8.45 -19.85
N ALA A 108 1.34 7.35 -19.26
CA ALA A 108 0.74 6.19 -19.92
C ALA A 108 -0.12 5.40 -18.95
N ALA A 109 -0.81 4.37 -19.44
CA ALA A 109 -1.50 3.40 -18.61
C ALA A 109 -0.55 2.76 -17.58
N VAL A 110 -1.04 2.54 -16.36
CA VAL A 110 -0.27 1.90 -15.29
C VAL A 110 -0.70 0.44 -15.12
N SER A 111 0.29 -0.43 -14.95
CA SER A 111 0.05 -1.83 -14.63
C SER A 111 -0.09 -1.99 -13.12
N LEU A 112 -1.21 -2.54 -12.69
CA LEU A 112 -1.52 -2.85 -11.29
C LEU A 112 -1.99 -4.30 -11.17
N ALA A 113 -2.29 -4.74 -9.96
CA ALA A 113 -2.91 -6.03 -9.69
C ALA A 113 -4.22 -5.85 -8.94
N LEU A 114 -5.22 -6.64 -9.30
CA LEU A 114 -6.44 -6.85 -8.54
C LEU A 114 -6.30 -8.14 -7.74
N ILE A 115 -6.21 -8.04 -6.41
CA ILE A 115 -6.02 -9.17 -5.50
C ILE A 115 -7.29 -9.37 -4.69
N GLY A 116 -7.92 -10.51 -4.84
CA GLY A 116 -9.13 -10.87 -4.12
C GLY A 116 -9.68 -12.21 -4.58
N PRO A 117 -10.64 -12.80 -3.84
CA PRO A 117 -11.27 -14.01 -4.27
C PRO A 117 -12.11 -13.76 -5.53
N PRO A 118 -12.20 -14.73 -6.45
CA PRO A 118 -13.19 -14.67 -7.51
C PRO A 118 -14.60 -14.72 -6.92
N SER A 119 -15.60 -14.19 -7.64
CA SER A 119 -17.01 -14.25 -7.21
C SER A 119 -17.57 -15.68 -7.19
N ALA A 120 -17.02 -16.57 -8.02
CA ALA A 120 -17.23 -18.01 -7.91
C ALA A 120 -16.18 -18.64 -6.97
N ALA A 121 -16.45 -19.83 -6.46
CA ALA A 121 -15.49 -20.55 -5.61
C ALA A 121 -14.13 -20.69 -6.32
N GLY A 122 -13.07 -20.31 -5.66
CA GLY A 122 -11.72 -20.35 -6.21
C GLY A 122 -10.67 -19.79 -5.24
N THR A 123 -9.41 -19.92 -5.62
CA THR A 123 -8.29 -19.40 -4.83
C THR A 123 -8.04 -17.93 -5.13
N VAL A 124 -7.63 -17.18 -4.10
CA VAL A 124 -7.19 -15.80 -4.28
C VAL A 124 -5.98 -15.76 -5.20
N ALA A 125 -6.03 -14.88 -6.18
CA ALA A 125 -4.93 -14.64 -7.10
C ALA A 125 -4.79 -13.14 -7.38
N ALA A 126 -3.55 -12.72 -7.62
CA ALA A 126 -3.25 -11.40 -8.17
C ALA A 126 -3.50 -11.44 -9.68
N THR A 127 -4.51 -10.70 -10.15
CA THR A 127 -4.82 -10.55 -11.58
C THR A 127 -4.24 -9.24 -12.07
N ALA A 128 -3.37 -9.28 -13.06
CA ALA A 128 -2.81 -8.08 -13.65
C ALA A 128 -3.90 -7.26 -14.36
N ILE A 129 -3.91 -5.96 -14.10
CA ILE A 129 -4.81 -5.00 -14.73
C ILE A 129 -4.01 -3.85 -15.34
N SER A 130 -4.44 -3.37 -16.50
CA SER A 130 -3.92 -2.15 -17.12
C SER A 130 -4.95 -1.04 -16.92
N VAL A 131 -4.60 -0.05 -16.11
CA VAL A 131 -5.49 1.09 -15.81
C VAL A 131 -5.14 2.24 -16.73
N THR A 132 -6.06 2.63 -17.60
CA THR A 132 -5.87 3.68 -18.62
C THR A 132 -6.35 5.04 -18.17
N ALA A 133 -7.35 5.09 -17.28
CA ALA A 133 -7.86 6.32 -16.69
C ALA A 133 -8.41 6.09 -15.29
N ALA A 134 -8.44 7.14 -14.49
CA ALA A 134 -9.06 7.15 -13.18
C ALA A 134 -9.76 8.50 -12.96
N SER A 135 -11.02 8.47 -12.53
CA SER A 135 -11.81 9.68 -12.28
C SER A 135 -12.94 9.40 -11.28
N GLY A 136 -13.14 10.34 -10.36
CA GLY A 136 -14.17 10.24 -9.33
C GLY A 136 -13.95 9.01 -8.43
N THR A 137 -14.74 7.97 -8.65
CA THR A 137 -14.65 6.68 -7.94
C THR A 137 -14.44 5.51 -8.90
N THR A 138 -13.97 5.77 -10.12
CA THR A 138 -13.89 4.76 -11.17
C THR A 138 -12.49 4.67 -11.75
N LEU A 139 -12.01 3.45 -11.95
CA LEU A 139 -10.82 3.12 -12.73
C LEU A 139 -11.27 2.49 -14.05
N THR A 140 -10.77 2.97 -15.18
CA THR A 140 -11.00 2.37 -16.50
C THR A 140 -9.91 1.31 -16.75
N ILE A 141 -10.33 0.09 -17.05
CA ILE A 141 -9.47 -1.08 -17.31
C ILE A 141 -9.92 -1.79 -18.58
N ALA A 142 -9.09 -2.73 -19.07
CA ALA A 142 -9.57 -3.73 -20.03
C ALA A 142 -10.41 -4.79 -19.29
N ASP A 143 -11.34 -5.40 -19.99
CA ASP A 143 -12.09 -6.54 -19.47
C ASP A 143 -11.14 -7.67 -19.04
N LEU A 144 -11.40 -8.25 -17.87
CA LEU A 144 -10.55 -9.27 -17.25
C LEU A 144 -11.04 -10.70 -17.50
N ASN A 145 -12.20 -10.88 -18.15
CA ASN A 145 -12.87 -12.18 -18.33
C ASN A 145 -12.98 -12.97 -17.00
N LEU A 146 -13.24 -12.29 -15.90
CA LEU A 146 -13.43 -12.87 -14.57
C LEU A 146 -14.22 -11.91 -13.70
N ALA A 147 -14.90 -12.44 -12.71
CA ALA A 147 -15.58 -11.63 -11.68
C ALA A 147 -14.83 -11.72 -10.35
N LYS A 148 -14.79 -10.62 -9.61
CA LYS A 148 -14.17 -10.49 -8.29
C LYS A 148 -15.16 -9.91 -7.29
N VAL A 149 -15.06 -10.32 -6.03
CA VAL A 149 -15.86 -9.73 -4.95
C VAL A 149 -15.43 -8.28 -4.67
N SER A 150 -16.30 -7.54 -3.98
CA SER A 150 -15.93 -6.23 -3.41
C SER A 150 -14.77 -6.36 -2.41
N ASP A 151 -14.17 -5.25 -2.05
CA ASP A 151 -13.04 -5.20 -1.11
C ASP A 151 -11.76 -5.89 -1.63
N SER A 152 -11.69 -6.16 -2.96
CA SER A 152 -10.48 -6.63 -3.61
C SER A 152 -9.43 -5.52 -3.61
N LEU A 153 -8.17 -5.90 -3.38
CA LEU A 153 -7.08 -4.94 -3.28
C LEU A 153 -6.61 -4.48 -4.66
N ILE A 154 -6.33 -3.20 -4.77
CA ILE A 154 -5.57 -2.60 -5.87
C ILE A 154 -4.12 -2.48 -5.38
N ALA A 155 -3.22 -3.23 -5.99
CA ALA A 155 -1.83 -3.35 -5.55
C ALA A 155 -0.85 -3.34 -6.73
N LEU A 156 0.45 -3.28 -6.42
CA LEU A 156 1.48 -3.49 -7.43
C LEU A 156 1.40 -4.91 -8.00
N PRO A 157 1.60 -5.10 -9.32
CA PRO A 157 1.60 -6.43 -9.93
C PRO A 157 2.84 -7.23 -9.50
N ALA A 158 2.74 -8.56 -9.53
CA ALA A 158 3.83 -9.45 -9.11
C ALA A 158 5.15 -9.20 -9.85
N ALA A 159 5.12 -8.77 -11.10
CA ALA A 159 6.32 -8.39 -11.86
C ALA A 159 6.91 -7.04 -11.40
N GLY A 160 6.19 -6.25 -10.60
CA GLY A 160 6.61 -4.93 -10.14
C GLY A 160 7.41 -4.94 -8.83
N TYR A 161 7.50 -6.06 -8.13
CA TYR A 161 8.17 -6.14 -6.83
C TYR A 161 8.86 -7.49 -6.57
N THR A 162 9.70 -7.52 -5.54
CA THR A 162 10.34 -8.74 -5.05
C THR A 162 9.52 -9.32 -3.88
N ALA A 163 9.00 -10.54 -4.04
CA ALA A 163 8.26 -11.23 -2.98
C ALA A 163 9.10 -11.38 -1.70
N GLY A 164 8.47 -11.27 -0.54
CA GLY A 164 9.16 -11.34 0.76
C GLY A 164 10.09 -10.16 1.07
N SER A 165 10.12 -9.11 0.24
CA SER A 165 10.92 -7.91 0.47
C SER A 165 10.02 -6.73 0.83
N PHE A 166 9.31 -6.87 1.96
CA PHE A 166 8.36 -5.90 2.46
C PHE A 166 8.89 -5.21 3.71
N CYS A 167 8.47 -3.97 3.91
CA CYS A 167 8.61 -3.28 5.18
C CYS A 167 7.33 -2.49 5.48
N ILE A 168 7.19 -2.08 6.73
CA ILE A 168 6.03 -1.35 7.22
C ILE A 168 6.49 -0.07 7.89
N VAL A 169 5.74 1.01 7.69
CA VAL A 169 5.93 2.25 8.44
C VAL A 169 5.47 2.00 9.87
N ASP A 170 6.39 2.09 10.84
CA ASP A 170 6.17 1.72 12.23
C ASP A 170 5.32 2.74 13.01
N ASP A 171 4.95 2.39 14.24
CA ASP A 171 4.02 3.11 15.13
C ASP A 171 4.28 4.62 15.26
N ASP A 172 5.54 4.97 15.38
CA ASP A 172 5.98 6.35 15.69
C ASP A 172 6.57 7.06 14.47
N ASP A 173 6.59 6.39 13.32
CA ASP A 173 7.20 6.90 12.10
C ASP A 173 6.15 7.43 11.13
N PHE A 174 6.56 8.37 10.32
CA PHE A 174 5.86 8.77 9.09
C PHE A 174 6.91 9.22 8.07
N ILE A 175 6.58 9.17 6.80
CA ILE A 175 7.49 9.53 5.74
C ILE A 175 6.83 10.63 4.90
N ASN A 176 7.41 11.82 4.94
CA ASN A 176 6.97 12.91 4.07
C ASN A 176 7.70 12.80 2.73
N LEU A 177 6.95 12.51 1.67
CA LEU A 177 7.47 12.38 0.30
C LEU A 177 7.62 13.72 -0.43
N ALA A 178 7.13 14.82 0.15
CA ALA A 178 7.27 16.13 -0.46
C ALA A 178 8.72 16.65 -0.28
N ASP A 179 9.26 17.25 -1.32
CA ASP A 179 10.46 18.06 -1.26
C ASP A 179 10.15 19.50 -0.80
N GLU A 180 11.14 20.37 -0.83
CA GLU A 180 11.00 21.80 -0.46
C GLU A 180 9.99 22.55 -1.34
N THR A 181 9.67 22.04 -2.53
CA THR A 181 8.71 22.63 -3.48
C THR A 181 7.33 21.97 -3.42
N ASN A 182 7.09 21.05 -2.46
CA ASN A 182 5.94 20.16 -2.37
C ASN A 182 5.79 19.18 -3.53
N ALA A 183 6.80 19.01 -4.37
CA ALA A 183 6.86 17.93 -5.34
C ALA A 183 7.25 16.62 -4.63
N ARG A 184 6.76 15.50 -5.13
CA ARG A 184 7.14 14.20 -4.57
C ARG A 184 8.55 13.80 -4.98
N ALA A 185 9.37 13.50 -3.98
CA ALA A 185 10.77 13.11 -4.17
C ALA A 185 11.07 11.81 -3.41
N ASN A 186 12.15 11.15 -3.80
CA ASN A 186 12.65 9.97 -3.10
C ASN A 186 13.10 10.38 -1.69
N GLN A 187 12.65 9.62 -0.69
CA GLN A 187 12.94 9.92 0.72
C GLN A 187 13.61 8.75 1.41
N PRO A 188 14.65 9.01 2.23
CA PRO A 188 15.23 7.97 3.07
C PRO A 188 14.25 7.56 4.16
N PHE A 189 14.16 6.26 4.41
CA PHE A 189 13.44 5.68 5.54
C PHE A 189 14.42 4.87 6.37
N PRO A 190 14.91 5.44 7.49
CA PRO A 190 16.05 4.88 8.21
C PRO A 190 15.71 3.65 9.04
N ARG A 191 14.45 3.46 9.44
CA ARG A 191 14.02 2.38 10.32
C ARG A 191 12.83 1.60 9.77
N PRO A 192 12.93 0.98 8.59
CA PRO A 192 11.83 0.17 8.06
C PRO A 192 11.64 -1.09 8.91
N LEU A 193 10.43 -1.30 9.41
CA LEU A 193 10.05 -2.50 10.15
C LEU A 193 9.93 -3.67 9.18
N ILE A 194 10.72 -4.73 9.37
CA ILE A 194 10.73 -5.93 8.53
C ILE A 194 10.31 -7.19 9.29
N GLY A 195 10.05 -7.11 10.59
CA GLY A 195 9.61 -8.25 11.38
C GLY A 195 9.10 -7.85 12.77
N GLY A 196 8.39 -8.78 13.38
CA GLY A 196 7.72 -8.62 14.66
C GLY A 196 6.27 -9.04 14.59
N THR A 197 5.52 -8.90 15.68
CA THR A 197 4.09 -9.22 15.72
C THR A 197 3.28 -7.96 15.40
N LEU A 198 2.43 -8.05 14.39
CA LEU A 198 1.59 -6.97 13.87
C LEU A 198 0.14 -7.15 14.29
N ASP A 199 -0.50 -6.05 14.68
CA ASP A 199 -1.96 -5.95 14.80
C ASP A 199 -2.53 -5.64 13.41
N THR A 200 -3.18 -6.62 12.81
CA THR A 200 -3.71 -6.47 11.45
C THR A 200 -4.81 -5.43 11.33
N SER A 201 -5.55 -5.14 12.42
CA SER A 201 -6.58 -4.09 12.44
C SER A 201 -6.01 -2.68 12.30
N GLN A 202 -4.72 -2.50 12.54
CA GLN A 202 -4.03 -1.22 12.46
C GLN A 202 -3.29 -1.03 11.13
N LEU A 203 -3.18 -2.08 10.31
CA LEU A 203 -2.57 -1.97 8.99
C LEU A 203 -3.51 -1.21 8.04
N LEU A 204 -2.94 -0.29 7.26
CA LEU A 204 -3.69 0.47 6.27
C LEU A 204 -4.08 -0.41 5.08
N ASP A 205 -5.32 -0.27 4.65
CA ASP A 205 -5.89 -1.03 3.53
C ASP A 205 -5.86 -2.56 3.72
N TRP A 206 -5.76 -3.06 4.98
CA TRP A 206 -5.80 -4.50 5.24
C TRP A 206 -7.18 -5.06 4.88
N PRO A 207 -7.27 -6.16 4.12
CA PRO A 207 -8.55 -6.73 3.70
C PRO A 207 -9.30 -7.39 4.86
N ALA A 208 -10.63 -7.44 4.74
CA ALA A 208 -11.49 -8.18 5.68
C ALA A 208 -11.65 -9.65 5.27
N ASP A 209 -11.50 -9.98 3.99
CA ASP A 209 -11.65 -11.34 3.49
C ASP A 209 -10.52 -12.26 3.96
N SER A 210 -10.86 -13.36 4.62
CA SER A 210 -9.90 -14.29 5.23
C SER A 210 -8.97 -14.98 4.22
N SER A 211 -9.44 -15.22 3.00
CA SER A 211 -8.65 -15.84 1.94
C SER A 211 -7.61 -14.86 1.41
N THR A 212 -8.00 -13.59 1.23
CA THR A 212 -7.09 -12.51 0.85
C THR A 212 -6.06 -12.23 1.94
N VAL A 213 -6.47 -12.23 3.21
CA VAL A 213 -5.58 -12.13 4.37
C VAL A 213 -4.54 -13.25 4.35
N THR A 214 -4.96 -14.50 4.15
CA THR A 214 -4.06 -15.66 4.07
C THR A 214 -3.06 -15.52 2.93
N TYR A 215 -3.52 -15.09 1.76
CA TYR A 215 -2.66 -14.80 0.62
C TYR A 215 -1.61 -13.73 0.92
N LEU A 216 -2.02 -12.60 1.53
CA LEU A 216 -1.09 -11.52 1.90
C LEU A 216 -0.06 -11.96 2.94
N LYS A 217 -0.47 -12.69 3.97
CA LYS A 217 0.46 -13.23 4.99
C LYS A 217 1.52 -14.12 4.35
N GLY A 218 1.12 -14.97 3.43
CA GLY A 218 2.05 -15.80 2.65
C GLY A 218 3.00 -14.98 1.78
N LEU A 219 2.49 -13.91 1.15
CA LEU A 219 3.28 -13.04 0.30
C LEU A 219 4.31 -12.22 1.10
N LEU A 220 3.90 -11.65 2.25
CA LEU A 220 4.78 -10.87 3.10
C LEU A 220 5.92 -11.72 3.70
N ASN A 221 5.66 -13.01 3.93
CA ASN A 221 6.62 -13.97 4.51
C ASN A 221 7.14 -14.97 3.48
N ALA A 222 7.17 -14.61 2.20
CA ALA A 222 7.64 -15.52 1.16
C ALA A 222 9.09 -15.96 1.42
N ALA A 223 9.34 -17.24 1.20
CA ALA A 223 10.67 -17.84 1.42
C ALA A 223 11.76 -17.14 0.60
N GLY A 224 12.90 -16.91 1.22
CA GLY A 224 14.02 -16.20 0.61
C GLY A 224 13.93 -14.66 0.66
N GLY A 225 12.83 -14.12 1.18
CA GLY A 225 12.70 -12.69 1.48
C GLY A 225 13.32 -12.31 2.81
N MET A 226 13.37 -11.00 3.08
CA MET A 226 13.90 -10.46 4.36
C MET A 226 12.80 -10.11 5.36
N SER A 227 11.54 -10.08 4.97
CA SER A 227 10.43 -9.79 5.88
C SER A 227 10.01 -11.06 6.63
N ASN A 228 9.78 -10.91 7.95
CA ASN A 228 9.37 -11.98 8.84
C ASN A 228 8.37 -11.48 9.87
N PHE A 229 7.10 -11.42 9.49
CA PHE A 229 6.02 -10.91 10.33
C PHE A 229 5.20 -12.04 10.95
N ARG A 230 4.81 -11.86 12.20
CA ARG A 230 3.71 -12.57 12.84
C ARG A 230 2.48 -11.67 12.85
N PHE A 231 1.31 -12.26 12.72
CA PHE A 231 0.07 -11.53 12.63
C PHE A 231 -0.84 -11.88 13.80
N ASP A 232 -1.33 -10.85 14.48
CA ASP A 232 -2.34 -10.95 15.52
C ASP A 232 -3.63 -10.40 14.94
N ASP A 233 -4.54 -11.30 14.58
CA ASP A 233 -5.84 -10.92 14.06
C ASP A 233 -6.77 -10.72 15.26
N PRO A 234 -7.33 -9.53 15.46
CA PRO A 234 -8.36 -9.35 16.49
C PRO A 234 -9.57 -10.24 16.15
N ALA A 235 -10.06 -10.91 17.18
CA ALA A 235 -11.25 -11.76 17.09
C ALA A 235 -12.51 -10.93 16.77
#